data_96fb3ade02ace743af5c9f06f75931e2
#
_entry.id   96fb3ade02ace743af5c9f06f75931e2
#
_cell.length_a   1.000
_cell.length_b   1.000
_cell.length_c   1.000
_cell.angle_alpha   90.00
_cell.angle_beta   90.00
_cell.angle_gamma   90.00
#
_symmetry.space_group_name_H-M   'P 1'
#
loop_
_entity.id
_entity.type
_entity.pdbx_description
1 polymer ?
#
loop_
_entity_poly.entity_id
_entity_poly.type
_entity_poly.pdbx_seq_one_letter_code
_entity_poly.pdbx_strand_id
1 'polypeptide(L)'
;MENFTPVLRFIASSDLHANREHPSRVANFRKGLDLMYKYAESCDYKNLDAVIINGDFADGGRDEQMQDVKDAFDECLRPDTKWILTMASHEFFCEGGEAAALEKFGRIFGVPCDNHNIINGFHFISVTTTNGCRFNDEKRAWIKAELDKAVADNPFKPVFFFQHPHIQGTVYGNVYWGEDEITDILMNYPQIIDFSGHSHAPVNDPRSIHQQHFTSVGTGSFKYFELDEFDKIYGTVPPNEPEAAQFVLVEADEKGRVLIRPYDVLTESFFGYEWLVETPWEPDTFTYTDNRYNTSVKPYFADDAKIEVKVEGNDATVEFTQAKIDEDRVNDYKVTVRRKSDNAIVRQLCFWSRYYVKNMPETANCKIESLPAGEYTLNVTAKGFWNNKSTNSLTADFAV
;
A
#
# COMPACT_ATOMS: atom_id res chain seq x y z
N MET A 1 -2.27 -24.90 4.55
CA MET A 1 -2.45 -24.18 5.82
C MET A 1 -3.29 -25.04 6.76
N GLU A 2 -2.85 -25.31 7.97
CA GLU A 2 -3.74 -25.85 9.01
C GLU A 2 -4.96 -24.93 9.12
N ASN A 3 -6.16 -25.50 9.23
CA ASN A 3 -7.45 -24.80 9.14
C ASN A 3 -7.43 -23.42 9.81
N PHE A 4 -7.39 -22.37 9.02
CA PHE A 4 -7.58 -21.00 9.46
C PHE A 4 -9.08 -20.72 9.45
N THR A 5 -9.64 -20.43 10.61
CA THR A 5 -11.09 -20.14 10.76
C THR A 5 -11.23 -18.75 11.36
N PRO A 6 -11.67 -17.77 10.58
CA PRO A 6 -11.83 -16.40 11.08
C PRO A 6 -12.85 -16.32 12.21
N VAL A 7 -12.52 -15.52 13.23
CA VAL A 7 -13.44 -15.05 14.29
C VAL A 7 -13.53 -13.53 14.30
N LEU A 8 -12.74 -12.88 13.45
CA LEU A 8 -12.74 -11.45 13.22
C LEU A 8 -12.44 -11.19 11.73
N ARG A 9 -13.13 -10.23 11.12
CA ARG A 9 -12.86 -9.74 9.77
C ARG A 9 -13.06 -8.24 9.69
N PHE A 10 -12.09 -7.52 9.12
CA PHE A 10 -12.20 -6.08 8.93
C PHE A 10 -11.48 -5.58 7.67
N ILE A 11 -11.87 -4.40 7.20
CA ILE A 11 -11.16 -3.65 6.15
C ILE A 11 -10.24 -2.64 6.83
N ALA A 12 -8.97 -2.57 6.42
CA ALA A 12 -8.09 -1.45 6.71
C ALA A 12 -7.75 -0.72 5.41
N SER A 13 -8.02 0.58 5.39
CA SER A 13 -7.86 1.49 4.25
C SER A 13 -7.38 2.86 4.71
N SER A 14 -6.90 3.68 3.78
CA SER A 14 -6.50 5.06 3.98
C SER A 14 -6.66 5.87 2.68
N ASP A 15 -6.32 7.14 2.72
CA ASP A 15 -6.15 7.98 1.54
C ASP A 15 -7.35 7.94 0.58
N LEU A 16 -8.56 8.05 1.17
CA LEU A 16 -9.79 8.12 0.39
C LEU A 16 -9.93 9.46 -0.35
N HIS A 17 -9.46 10.54 0.27
CA HIS A 17 -9.47 11.88 -0.29
C HIS A 17 -10.82 12.27 -0.90
N ALA A 18 -11.89 12.11 -0.13
CA ALA A 18 -13.23 12.47 -0.58
C ALA A 18 -13.26 13.89 -1.14
N ASN A 19 -13.74 14.04 -2.38
CA ASN A 19 -13.77 15.29 -3.10
C ASN A 19 -14.91 15.24 -4.13
N ARG A 20 -15.81 16.23 -4.12
CA ARG A 20 -16.96 16.29 -5.04
C ARG A 20 -16.58 16.53 -6.49
N GLU A 21 -15.36 17.01 -6.76
CA GLU A 21 -14.81 17.09 -8.12
C GLU A 21 -14.35 15.71 -8.64
N HIS A 22 -14.11 14.77 -7.70
CA HIS A 22 -13.69 13.38 -7.97
C HIS A 22 -14.60 12.38 -7.24
N PRO A 23 -15.89 12.31 -7.58
CA PRO A 23 -16.87 11.50 -6.85
C PRO A 23 -16.62 9.98 -6.96
N SER A 24 -15.82 9.54 -7.94
CA SER A 24 -15.40 8.14 -8.10
C SER A 24 -14.73 7.57 -6.84
N ARG A 25 -13.98 8.37 -6.09
CA ARG A 25 -13.27 7.92 -4.88
C ARG A 25 -14.23 7.38 -3.82
N VAL A 26 -15.23 8.17 -3.42
CA VAL A 26 -16.28 7.73 -2.47
C VAL A 26 -17.16 6.63 -3.07
N ALA A 27 -17.46 6.70 -4.38
CA ALA A 27 -18.23 5.65 -5.06
C ALA A 27 -17.48 4.31 -5.04
N ASN A 28 -16.16 4.31 -5.30
CA ASN A 28 -15.33 3.11 -5.21
C ASN A 28 -15.24 2.58 -3.78
N PHE A 29 -15.17 3.46 -2.77
CA PHE A 29 -15.21 3.04 -1.38
C PHE A 29 -16.53 2.33 -1.04
N ARG A 30 -17.69 2.92 -1.40
CA ARG A 30 -19.03 2.31 -1.25
C ARG A 30 -19.12 0.95 -1.95
N LYS A 31 -18.59 0.87 -3.18
CA LYS A 31 -18.50 -0.39 -3.95
C LYS A 31 -17.65 -1.43 -3.22
N GLY A 32 -16.50 -1.02 -2.68
CA GLY A 32 -15.64 -1.91 -1.88
C GLY A 32 -16.35 -2.51 -0.67
N LEU A 33 -17.14 -1.70 0.05
CA LEU A 33 -17.96 -2.18 1.17
C LEU A 33 -18.99 -3.23 0.73
N ASP A 34 -19.75 -2.97 -0.34
CA ASP A 34 -20.72 -3.92 -0.89
C ASP A 34 -20.06 -5.24 -1.31
N LEU A 35 -18.91 -5.17 -1.99
CA LEU A 35 -18.14 -6.35 -2.41
C LEU A 35 -17.65 -7.16 -1.20
N MET A 36 -17.20 -6.53 -0.12
CA MET A 36 -16.75 -7.23 1.08
C MET A 36 -17.89 -7.85 1.88
N TYR A 37 -19.06 -7.24 1.90
CA TYR A 37 -20.26 -7.91 2.46
C TYR A 37 -20.66 -9.14 1.66
N LYS A 38 -20.68 -9.05 0.32
CA LYS A 38 -20.95 -10.20 -0.55
C LYS A 38 -19.90 -11.31 -0.36
N TYR A 39 -18.64 -10.92 -0.25
CA TYR A 39 -17.57 -11.86 0.07
C TYR A 39 -17.82 -12.55 1.42
N ALA A 40 -18.08 -11.79 2.48
CA ALA A 40 -18.36 -12.33 3.80
C ALA A 40 -19.55 -13.30 3.78
N GLU A 41 -20.64 -12.97 3.10
CA GLU A 41 -21.81 -13.83 2.92
C GLU A 41 -21.50 -15.17 2.22
N SER A 42 -20.49 -15.20 1.36
CA SER A 42 -20.02 -16.41 0.67
C SER A 42 -19.15 -17.33 1.55
N CYS A 43 -18.62 -16.82 2.66
CA CYS A 43 -17.74 -17.53 3.59
C CYS A 43 -18.55 -18.22 4.72
N ASP A 44 -17.89 -19.09 5.48
CA ASP A 44 -18.47 -19.66 6.71
C ASP A 44 -18.65 -18.60 7.80
N TYR A 45 -17.63 -17.74 7.99
CA TYR A 45 -17.73 -16.57 8.84
C TYR A 45 -18.38 -15.41 8.06
N LYS A 46 -19.63 -15.08 8.43
CA LYS A 46 -20.50 -14.17 7.66
C LYS A 46 -20.32 -12.69 7.93
N ASN A 47 -19.55 -12.32 8.97
CA ASN A 47 -19.46 -10.94 9.41
C ASN A 47 -18.33 -10.18 8.72
N LEU A 48 -18.56 -8.88 8.51
CA LEU A 48 -17.56 -7.84 8.41
C LEU A 48 -17.68 -7.01 9.69
N ASP A 49 -16.76 -7.23 10.63
CA ASP A 49 -16.90 -6.71 12.00
C ASP A 49 -16.50 -5.23 12.10
N ALA A 50 -15.55 -4.79 11.25
CA ALA A 50 -15.12 -3.41 11.26
C ALA A 50 -14.67 -2.90 9.88
N VAL A 51 -14.72 -1.56 9.73
CA VAL A 51 -14.16 -0.81 8.61
C VAL A 51 -13.34 0.34 9.17
N ILE A 52 -12.09 0.41 8.76
CA ILE A 52 -11.14 1.41 9.24
C ILE A 52 -10.65 2.27 8.08
N ILE A 53 -10.64 3.61 8.28
CA ILE A 53 -9.93 4.55 7.42
C ILE A 53 -8.92 5.30 8.30
N ASN A 54 -7.65 5.03 8.11
CA ASN A 54 -6.58 5.59 8.93
C ASN A 54 -5.95 6.84 8.28
N GLY A 55 -6.74 7.92 8.19
CA GLY A 55 -6.31 9.24 7.75
C GLY A 55 -6.52 9.55 6.27
N ASP A 56 -6.43 10.82 5.95
CA ASP A 56 -6.59 11.41 4.63
C ASP A 56 -7.86 10.95 3.90
N PHE A 57 -8.96 10.88 4.68
CA PHE A 57 -10.27 10.50 4.14
C PHE A 57 -10.95 11.66 3.41
N ALA A 58 -10.62 12.94 3.74
CA ALA A 58 -11.10 14.16 3.09
C ALA A 58 -9.94 14.89 2.40
N ASP A 59 -10.11 15.31 1.14
CA ASP A 59 -9.02 15.90 0.32
C ASP A 59 -8.56 17.31 0.78
N GLY A 60 -9.29 17.97 1.68
CA GLY A 60 -8.95 19.31 2.19
C GLY A 60 -9.69 19.69 3.45
N GLY A 61 -10.17 18.73 4.23
CA GLY A 61 -10.81 18.96 5.53
C GLY A 61 -12.08 19.81 5.49
N ARG A 62 -12.81 19.84 4.37
CA ARG A 62 -14.05 20.59 4.21
C ARG A 62 -15.24 19.81 4.77
N ASP A 63 -16.23 20.53 5.29
CA ASP A 63 -17.46 19.94 5.85
C ASP A 63 -18.13 18.96 4.89
N GLU A 64 -18.30 19.37 3.63
CA GLU A 64 -18.94 18.55 2.62
C GLU A 64 -18.15 17.25 2.26
N GLN A 65 -16.82 17.29 2.36
CA GLN A 65 -15.98 16.12 2.12
C GLN A 65 -16.06 15.13 3.28
N MET A 66 -16.04 15.64 4.51
CA MET A 66 -16.25 14.82 5.72
C MET A 66 -17.65 14.22 5.74
N GLN A 67 -18.67 15.03 5.35
CA GLN A 67 -20.06 14.56 5.29
C GLN A 67 -20.25 13.45 4.25
N ASP A 68 -19.61 13.55 3.07
CA ASP A 68 -19.71 12.52 2.04
C ASP A 68 -19.17 11.16 2.54
N VAL A 69 -18.16 11.16 3.42
CA VAL A 69 -17.64 9.94 4.08
C VAL A 69 -18.62 9.44 5.16
N LYS A 70 -19.15 10.36 5.97
CA LYS A 70 -20.19 10.03 6.97
C LYS A 70 -21.43 9.39 6.32
N ASP A 71 -21.91 9.98 5.21
CA ASP A 71 -23.02 9.46 4.43
C ASP A 71 -22.73 8.07 3.87
N ALA A 72 -21.48 7.83 3.43
CA ALA A 72 -21.07 6.49 2.98
C ALA A 72 -21.14 5.46 4.11
N PHE A 73 -20.73 5.82 5.33
CA PHE A 73 -20.88 4.94 6.48
C PHE A 73 -22.36 4.69 6.82
N ASP A 74 -23.15 5.75 6.92
CA ASP A 74 -24.58 5.65 7.31
C ASP A 74 -25.41 4.84 6.31
N GLU A 75 -25.09 4.93 5.00
CA GLU A 75 -25.82 4.25 3.96
C GLU A 75 -25.36 2.79 3.72
N CYS A 76 -24.06 2.52 3.89
CA CYS A 76 -23.47 1.26 3.47
C CYS A 76 -23.15 0.30 4.60
N LEU A 77 -22.89 0.79 5.83
CA LEU A 77 -22.52 -0.10 6.93
C LEU A 77 -23.76 -0.79 7.55
N ARG A 78 -23.59 -2.05 7.85
CA ARG A 78 -24.60 -2.83 8.60
C ARG A 78 -24.54 -2.48 10.09
N PRO A 79 -25.62 -2.64 10.86
CA PRO A 79 -25.66 -2.25 12.27
C PRO A 79 -24.59 -2.89 13.17
N ASP A 80 -24.13 -4.09 12.80
CA ASP A 80 -23.14 -4.84 13.57
C ASP A 80 -21.70 -4.51 13.15
N THR A 81 -21.50 -3.79 12.04
CA THR A 81 -20.18 -3.37 11.56
C THR A 81 -19.74 -2.09 12.27
N LYS A 82 -18.65 -2.15 13.01
CA LYS A 82 -18.01 -0.97 13.61
C LYS A 82 -17.25 -0.19 12.56
N TRP A 83 -17.15 1.12 12.73
CA TRP A 83 -16.23 1.94 11.94
C TRP A 83 -15.26 2.69 12.85
N ILE A 84 -14.04 2.86 12.36
CA ILE A 84 -12.96 3.59 13.03
C ILE A 84 -12.36 4.55 12.01
N LEU A 85 -12.20 5.79 12.41
CA LEU A 85 -11.73 6.87 11.54
C LEU A 85 -10.74 7.72 12.31
N THR A 86 -9.56 7.92 11.73
CA THR A 86 -8.55 8.88 12.22
C THR A 86 -8.39 10.01 11.22
N MET A 87 -7.87 11.15 11.65
CA MET A 87 -7.49 12.26 10.78
C MET A 87 -5.98 12.30 10.57
N ALA A 88 -5.56 12.92 9.46
CA ALA A 88 -4.17 13.18 9.13
C ALA A 88 -4.02 14.51 8.37
N SER A 89 -2.97 14.63 7.55
CA SER A 89 -2.54 15.90 6.95
C SER A 89 -3.64 16.65 6.19
N HIS A 90 -4.41 15.94 5.38
CA HIS A 90 -5.40 16.54 4.50
C HIS A 90 -6.63 17.07 5.24
N GLU A 91 -7.03 16.47 6.34
CA GLU A 91 -8.11 17.00 7.18
C GLU A 91 -7.73 18.33 7.82
N PHE A 92 -6.44 18.57 8.08
CA PHE A 92 -5.93 19.79 8.71
C PHE A 92 -5.66 20.94 7.72
N PHE A 93 -5.83 20.72 6.41
CA PHE A 93 -5.72 21.80 5.40
C PHE A 93 -6.89 22.77 5.41
N CYS A 94 -7.93 22.54 6.23
CA CYS A 94 -9.05 23.45 6.35
C CYS A 94 -8.64 24.78 7.00
N GLU A 95 -9.42 25.83 6.73
CA GLU A 95 -9.27 27.12 7.42
C GLU A 95 -9.45 26.93 8.93
N GLY A 96 -8.49 27.43 9.71
CA GLY A 96 -8.43 27.26 11.16
C GLY A 96 -7.57 26.06 11.62
N GLY A 97 -7.03 25.28 10.70
CA GLY A 97 -6.06 24.19 10.97
C GLY A 97 -6.59 23.10 11.89
N GLU A 98 -5.70 22.51 12.68
CA GLU A 98 -5.99 21.35 13.53
C GLU A 98 -7.19 21.54 14.46
N ALA A 99 -7.30 22.69 15.16
CA ALA A 99 -8.39 22.91 16.09
C ALA A 99 -9.76 22.94 15.39
N ALA A 100 -9.85 23.56 14.21
CA ALA A 100 -11.07 23.57 13.41
C ALA A 100 -11.39 22.18 12.83
N ALA A 101 -10.38 21.42 12.42
CA ALA A 101 -10.57 20.05 11.93
C ALA A 101 -11.10 19.12 13.03
N LEU A 102 -10.56 19.21 14.25
CA LEU A 102 -11.03 18.44 15.41
C LEU A 102 -12.47 18.78 15.78
N GLU A 103 -12.83 20.08 15.77
CA GLU A 103 -14.21 20.51 16.01
C GLU A 103 -15.18 19.97 14.95
N LYS A 104 -14.83 20.07 13.67
CA LYS A 104 -15.64 19.55 12.56
C LYS A 104 -15.82 18.04 12.67
N PHE A 105 -14.73 17.31 12.94
CA PHE A 105 -14.77 15.87 13.13
C PHE A 105 -15.76 15.49 14.24
N GLY A 106 -15.62 16.09 15.42
CA GLY A 106 -16.51 15.84 16.54
C GLY A 106 -17.98 16.15 16.22
N ARG A 107 -18.24 17.24 15.50
CA ARG A 107 -19.59 17.64 15.08
C ARG A 107 -20.22 16.71 14.04
N ILE A 108 -19.44 16.25 13.05
CA ILE A 108 -19.95 15.43 11.95
C ILE A 108 -20.05 13.96 12.35
N PHE A 109 -19.01 13.42 12.97
CA PHE A 109 -18.92 11.99 13.28
C PHE A 109 -19.43 11.63 14.68
N GLY A 110 -19.40 12.57 15.64
CA GLY A 110 -19.92 12.37 16.99
C GLY A 110 -19.11 11.39 17.86
N VAL A 111 -17.87 11.10 17.48
CA VAL A 111 -16.95 10.20 18.19
C VAL A 111 -15.59 10.86 18.41
N PRO A 112 -14.79 10.43 19.38
CA PRO A 112 -13.39 10.85 19.49
C PRO A 112 -12.58 10.41 18.29
N CYS A 113 -11.57 11.19 17.88
CA CYS A 113 -10.65 10.82 16.79
C CYS A 113 -9.55 9.83 17.25
N ASP A 114 -9.27 9.77 18.55
CA ASP A 114 -8.43 8.74 19.16
C ASP A 114 -9.34 7.73 19.86
N ASN A 115 -9.13 6.45 19.57
CA ASN A 115 -10.02 5.41 20.03
C ASN A 115 -9.26 4.16 20.47
N HIS A 116 -9.74 3.52 21.53
CA HIS A 116 -9.38 2.16 21.87
C HIS A 116 -10.67 1.33 21.95
N ASN A 117 -10.89 0.50 20.95
CA ASN A 117 -12.05 -0.37 20.85
C ASN A 117 -11.64 -1.82 21.08
N ILE A 118 -12.56 -2.64 21.62
CA ILE A 118 -12.41 -4.09 21.67
C ILE A 118 -13.51 -4.68 20.79
N ILE A 119 -13.10 -5.40 19.73
CA ILE A 119 -13.99 -6.04 18.77
C ILE A 119 -13.68 -7.54 18.76
N ASN A 120 -14.66 -8.36 19.07
CA ASN A 120 -14.50 -9.83 19.17
C ASN A 120 -13.32 -10.24 20.08
N GLY A 121 -13.02 -9.43 21.13
CA GLY A 121 -11.91 -9.65 22.05
C GLY A 121 -10.54 -9.32 21.49
N PHE A 122 -10.42 -8.57 20.38
CA PHE A 122 -9.20 -8.00 19.85
C PHE A 122 -9.16 -6.50 20.10
N HIS A 123 -7.99 -5.98 20.43
CA HIS A 123 -7.78 -4.56 20.68
C HIS A 123 -7.51 -3.81 19.37
N PHE A 124 -8.25 -2.73 19.15
CA PHE A 124 -8.13 -1.80 18.04
C PHE A 124 -7.80 -0.42 18.61
N ILE A 125 -6.57 0.02 18.44
CA ILE A 125 -6.08 1.32 18.92
C ILE A 125 -5.85 2.20 17.71
N SER A 126 -6.55 3.32 17.63
CA SER A 126 -6.44 4.26 16.52
C SER A 126 -6.10 5.65 17.02
N VAL A 127 -5.16 6.31 16.39
CA VAL A 127 -4.66 7.62 16.82
C VAL A 127 -4.56 8.60 15.66
N THR A 128 -5.15 9.76 15.84
CA THR A 128 -5.03 10.92 14.96
C THR A 128 -3.70 11.63 15.21
N THR A 129 -3.00 11.97 14.14
CA THR A 129 -1.73 12.70 14.22
C THR A 129 -1.93 14.15 14.73
N THR A 130 -0.86 14.72 15.28
CA THR A 130 -0.76 16.14 15.60
C THR A 130 -0.17 16.86 14.38
N ASN A 131 -0.71 18.01 14.00
CA ASN A 131 -0.25 18.80 12.84
C ASN A 131 -0.15 17.98 11.53
N GLY A 132 -0.95 16.92 11.40
CA GLY A 132 -1.09 16.12 10.20
C GLY A 132 -0.16 14.92 10.05
N CYS A 133 1.05 14.94 10.60
CA CYS A 133 2.02 13.84 10.42
C CYS A 133 2.90 13.59 11.65
N ARG A 134 2.61 14.22 12.79
CA ARG A 134 3.45 14.17 13.99
C ARG A 134 2.70 13.61 15.20
N PHE A 135 3.46 13.24 16.24
CA PHE A 135 2.91 12.81 17.52
C PHE A 135 3.56 13.59 18.65
N ASN A 136 2.79 14.43 19.33
CA ASN A 136 3.25 15.17 20.50
C ASN A 136 3.35 14.27 21.75
N ASP A 137 3.93 14.77 22.83
CA ASP A 137 4.14 14.02 24.07
C ASP A 137 2.84 13.48 24.69
N GLU A 138 1.71 14.20 24.53
CA GLU A 138 0.41 13.76 25.05
C GLU A 138 -0.08 12.54 24.27
N LYS A 139 -0.02 12.57 22.93
CA LYS A 139 -0.34 11.43 22.06
C LYS A 139 0.56 10.22 22.35
N ARG A 140 1.84 10.46 22.47
CA ARG A 140 2.82 9.42 22.80
C ARG A 140 2.51 8.74 24.13
N ALA A 141 2.19 9.53 25.17
CA ALA A 141 1.82 9.01 26.49
C ALA A 141 0.50 8.21 26.42
N TRP A 142 -0.49 8.69 25.66
CA TRP A 142 -1.75 8.00 25.43
C TRP A 142 -1.55 6.68 24.70
N ILE A 143 -0.81 6.66 23.58
CA ILE A 143 -0.47 5.44 22.82
C ILE A 143 0.13 4.40 23.74
N LYS A 144 1.16 4.79 24.53
CA LYS A 144 1.81 3.86 25.46
C LYS A 144 0.83 3.30 26.47
N ALA A 145 -0.02 4.14 27.06
CA ALA A 145 -0.98 3.71 28.07
C ALA A 145 -2.03 2.74 27.51
N GLU A 146 -2.49 2.95 26.27
CA GLU A 146 -3.47 2.06 25.63
C GLU A 146 -2.84 0.72 25.20
N LEU A 147 -1.58 0.74 24.75
CA LEU A 147 -0.82 -0.48 24.46
C LEU A 147 -0.55 -1.29 25.74
N ASP A 148 -0.14 -0.64 26.84
CA ASP A 148 0.04 -1.30 28.13
C ASP A 148 -1.25 -2.03 28.60
N LYS A 149 -2.43 -1.40 28.40
CA LYS A 149 -3.73 -2.03 28.71
C LYS A 149 -4.01 -3.25 27.86
N ALA A 150 -3.77 -3.14 26.52
CA ALA A 150 -4.02 -4.23 25.60
C ALA A 150 -3.15 -5.44 25.88
N VAL A 151 -1.87 -5.23 26.18
CA VAL A 151 -0.92 -6.30 26.52
C VAL A 151 -1.22 -6.90 27.89
N ALA A 152 -1.64 -6.09 28.85
CA ALA A 152 -2.04 -6.60 30.17
C ALA A 152 -3.29 -7.49 30.11
N ASP A 153 -4.19 -7.25 29.14
CA ASP A 153 -5.36 -8.11 28.89
C ASP A 153 -4.94 -9.46 28.30
N ASN A 154 -4.14 -9.44 27.22
CA ASN A 154 -3.61 -10.67 26.62
C ASN A 154 -2.29 -10.43 25.86
N PRO A 155 -1.13 -10.85 26.42
CA PRO A 155 0.17 -10.66 25.78
C PRO A 155 0.40 -11.55 24.54
N PHE A 156 -0.43 -12.58 24.32
CA PHE A 156 -0.34 -13.54 23.22
C PHE A 156 -1.46 -13.36 22.20
N LYS A 157 -1.91 -12.10 22.01
CA LYS A 157 -2.95 -11.76 21.04
C LYS A 157 -2.51 -10.53 20.24
N PRO A 158 -2.79 -10.48 18.92
CA PRO A 158 -2.45 -9.29 18.14
C PRO A 158 -3.21 -8.06 18.65
N VAL A 159 -2.53 -6.92 18.63
CA VAL A 159 -3.10 -5.58 18.83
C VAL A 159 -3.09 -4.87 17.49
N PHE A 160 -4.24 -4.52 16.97
CA PHE A 160 -4.38 -3.77 15.73
C PHE A 160 -4.23 -2.27 16.01
N PHE A 161 -3.16 -1.68 15.47
CA PHE A 161 -2.83 -0.28 15.66
C PHE A 161 -3.00 0.48 14.35
N PHE A 162 -3.63 1.64 14.39
CA PHE A 162 -3.97 2.43 13.20
C PHE A 162 -3.51 3.87 13.38
N GLN A 163 -2.72 4.32 12.47
CA GLN A 163 -2.23 5.69 12.37
C GLN A 163 -1.94 6.01 10.90
N HIS A 164 -1.60 7.25 10.54
CA HIS A 164 -1.53 7.60 9.13
C HIS A 164 -0.13 7.55 8.53
N PRO A 165 0.89 8.26 9.01
CA PRO A 165 2.23 8.18 8.43
C PRO A 165 2.85 6.81 8.66
N HIS A 166 3.66 6.32 7.74
CA HIS A 166 4.40 5.07 7.98
C HIS A 166 5.38 5.23 9.15
N ILE A 167 5.73 4.13 9.80
CA ILE A 167 6.87 4.09 10.72
C ILE A 167 8.15 3.99 9.88
N GLN A 168 9.14 4.86 10.14
CA GLN A 168 10.42 4.83 9.42
C GLN A 168 11.12 3.48 9.54
N GLY A 169 11.71 3.00 8.43
CA GLY A 169 12.37 1.71 8.36
C GLY A 169 11.43 0.51 8.25
N THR A 170 10.14 0.72 7.90
CA THR A 170 9.16 -0.36 7.78
C THR A 170 8.71 -0.57 6.33
N VAL A 171 7.43 -0.34 6.02
CA VAL A 171 6.83 -0.62 4.72
C VAL A 171 7.31 0.32 3.60
N TYR A 172 7.05 -0.04 2.35
CA TYR A 172 7.37 0.78 1.18
C TYR A 172 6.68 2.14 1.26
N GLY A 173 7.40 3.19 0.91
CA GLY A 173 6.96 4.58 1.07
C GLY A 173 7.44 5.27 2.35
N ASN A 174 7.96 4.53 3.34
CA ASN A 174 8.36 5.08 4.63
C ASN A 174 9.52 6.10 4.56
N VAL A 175 10.37 6.06 3.54
CA VAL A 175 11.54 6.94 3.43
C VAL A 175 11.14 8.41 3.33
N TYR A 176 10.08 8.72 2.57
CA TYR A 176 9.58 10.09 2.37
C TYR A 176 8.31 10.39 3.18
N TRP A 177 7.51 9.36 3.46
CA TRP A 177 6.19 9.48 4.08
C TRP A 177 6.12 8.81 5.47
N GLY A 178 7.29 8.57 6.06
CA GLY A 178 7.42 7.97 7.39
C GLY A 178 7.77 8.99 8.47
N GLU A 179 7.51 8.58 9.72
CA GLU A 179 7.90 9.27 10.95
C GLU A 179 8.57 8.31 11.92
N ASP A 180 9.29 8.81 12.91
CA ASP A 180 10.01 8.02 13.91
C ASP A 180 9.62 8.34 15.36
N GLU A 181 8.69 9.26 15.57
CA GLU A 181 8.35 9.81 16.88
C GLU A 181 7.69 8.80 17.84
N ILE A 182 7.06 7.75 17.31
CA ILE A 182 6.46 6.67 18.14
C ILE A 182 7.18 5.32 17.99
N THR A 183 8.23 5.24 17.21
CA THR A 183 9.00 4.02 16.97
C THR A 183 9.53 3.44 18.26
N ASP A 184 10.09 4.26 19.16
CA ASP A 184 10.63 3.87 20.46
C ASP A 184 9.56 3.31 21.42
N ILE A 185 8.30 3.66 21.20
CA ILE A 185 7.16 3.07 21.92
C ILE A 185 6.80 1.73 21.29
N LEU A 186 6.46 1.72 19.98
CA LEU A 186 5.91 0.55 19.30
C LEU A 186 6.87 -0.65 19.34
N MET A 187 8.18 -0.43 19.24
CA MET A 187 9.19 -1.50 19.28
C MET A 187 9.20 -2.35 20.57
N ASN A 188 8.51 -1.91 21.61
CA ASN A 188 8.38 -2.67 22.86
C ASN A 188 7.16 -3.62 22.89
N TYR A 189 6.36 -3.62 21.84
CA TYR A 189 5.11 -4.38 21.74
C TYR A 189 5.08 -5.21 20.46
N PRO A 190 5.77 -6.36 20.39
CA PRO A 190 5.90 -7.14 19.17
C PRO A 190 4.57 -7.64 18.61
N GLN A 191 3.53 -7.79 19.43
CA GLN A 191 2.19 -8.19 19.02
C GLN A 191 1.41 -7.14 18.25
N ILE A 192 1.95 -5.93 18.05
CA ILE A 192 1.35 -4.90 17.23
C ILE A 192 1.34 -5.34 15.76
N ILE A 193 0.19 -5.12 15.11
CA ILE A 193 0.08 -5.02 13.66
C ILE A 193 -0.34 -3.58 13.36
N ASP A 194 0.63 -2.77 12.91
CA ASP A 194 0.47 -1.36 12.56
C ASP A 194 -0.04 -1.23 11.12
N PHE A 195 -1.12 -0.48 10.92
CA PHE A 195 -1.68 -0.16 9.62
C PHE A 195 -1.51 1.33 9.34
N SER A 196 -0.88 1.64 8.22
CA SER A 196 -0.54 3.02 7.85
C SER A 196 -0.76 3.31 6.36
N GLY A 197 -0.96 4.58 6.01
CA GLY A 197 -1.22 5.08 4.65
C GLY A 197 -0.20 6.11 4.20
N HIS A 198 -0.68 7.30 3.76
CA HIS A 198 0.08 8.49 3.45
C HIS A 198 0.92 8.45 2.14
N SER A 199 1.59 7.35 1.87
CA SER A 199 2.45 7.22 0.69
C SER A 199 1.70 6.90 -0.59
N HIS A 200 0.43 6.52 -0.52
CA HIS A 200 -0.35 5.98 -1.63
C HIS A 200 0.32 4.76 -2.31
N ALA A 201 1.22 4.07 -1.62
CA ALA A 201 1.86 2.87 -2.14
C ALA A 201 0.82 1.76 -2.40
N PRO A 202 0.96 0.98 -3.48
CA PRO A 202 0.00 -0.07 -3.79
C PRO A 202 0.03 -1.19 -2.74
N VAL A 203 -1.14 -1.66 -2.32
CA VAL A 203 -1.25 -2.77 -1.34
C VAL A 203 -0.66 -4.08 -1.84
N ASN A 204 -0.48 -4.22 -3.15
CA ASN A 204 0.10 -5.41 -3.74
C ASN A 204 1.61 -5.36 -3.91
N ASP A 205 2.28 -4.32 -3.46
CA ASP A 205 3.73 -4.33 -3.35
C ASP A 205 4.13 -5.30 -2.21
N PRO A 206 5.02 -6.27 -2.44
CA PRO A 206 5.41 -7.20 -1.38
C PRO A 206 6.14 -6.53 -0.22
N ARG A 207 6.56 -5.26 -0.39
CA ARG A 207 7.13 -4.42 0.66
C ARG A 207 6.05 -3.67 1.47
N SER A 208 4.77 -3.77 1.08
CA SER A 208 3.64 -3.21 1.86
C SER A 208 3.33 -4.01 3.12
N ILE A 209 4.11 -5.08 3.41
CA ILE A 209 4.22 -5.69 4.73
C ILE A 209 5.69 -5.78 5.12
N HIS A 210 5.99 -5.43 6.37
CA HIS A 210 7.33 -5.51 6.93
C HIS A 210 7.30 -5.93 8.39
N GLN A 211 8.29 -6.71 8.82
CA GLN A 211 8.44 -7.20 10.18
C GLN A 211 9.87 -6.99 10.67
N GLN A 212 10.01 -6.28 11.80
CA GLN A 212 11.28 -6.13 12.49
C GLN A 212 11.08 -6.28 14.01
N HIS A 213 10.56 -5.28 14.69
CA HIS A 213 10.18 -5.34 16.10
C HIS A 213 8.69 -5.69 16.27
N PHE A 214 7.91 -5.34 15.29
CA PHE A 214 6.47 -5.59 15.15
C PHE A 214 6.14 -5.73 13.67
N THR A 215 4.87 -5.95 13.35
CA THR A 215 4.41 -6.03 11.96
C THR A 215 3.84 -4.68 11.51
N SER A 216 4.28 -4.16 10.36
CA SER A 216 3.70 -2.98 9.70
C SER A 216 3.08 -3.36 8.37
N VAL A 217 1.95 -2.72 8.02
CA VAL A 217 1.17 -2.97 6.81
C VAL A 217 0.73 -1.65 6.18
N GLY A 218 1.04 -1.47 4.90
CA GLY A 218 0.51 -0.37 4.10
C GLY A 218 -0.92 -0.64 3.64
N THR A 219 -1.80 0.36 3.70
CA THR A 219 -3.25 0.22 3.46
C THR A 219 -3.71 0.66 2.08
N GLY A 220 -2.79 1.13 1.23
CA GLY A 220 -3.11 1.57 -0.15
C GLY A 220 -3.75 2.94 -0.24
N SER A 221 -4.51 3.17 -1.31
CA SER A 221 -5.15 4.46 -1.58
C SER A 221 -6.41 4.28 -2.43
N PHE A 222 -7.32 5.26 -2.35
CA PHE A 222 -8.48 5.43 -3.24
C PHE A 222 -8.31 6.63 -4.19
N LYS A 223 -7.12 7.23 -4.23
CA LYS A 223 -6.84 8.41 -5.05
C LYS A 223 -5.97 8.09 -6.26
N TYR A 224 -4.71 7.83 -6.07
CA TYR A 224 -3.74 7.43 -7.11
C TYR A 224 -2.61 6.61 -6.46
N PHE A 225 -1.78 5.99 -7.30
CA PHE A 225 -0.56 5.34 -6.81
C PHE A 225 0.60 6.34 -6.78
N GLU A 226 1.38 6.33 -5.71
CA GLU A 226 2.68 6.96 -5.65
C GLU A 226 3.74 5.92 -5.26
N LEU A 227 4.83 5.91 -6.04
CA LEU A 227 5.88 4.91 -5.92
C LEU A 227 7.18 5.61 -5.54
N ASP A 228 7.77 5.20 -4.44
CA ASP A 228 8.86 5.89 -3.75
C ASP A 228 10.25 5.65 -4.40
N GLU A 229 10.32 5.70 -5.73
CA GLU A 229 11.54 5.48 -6.50
C GLU A 229 11.71 6.59 -7.56
N PHE A 230 12.68 7.48 -7.36
CA PHE A 230 12.87 8.72 -8.14
C PHE A 230 13.74 8.55 -9.41
N ASP A 231 14.22 7.36 -9.71
CA ASP A 231 15.03 7.07 -10.90
C ASP A 231 14.18 6.74 -12.15
N LYS A 232 12.87 6.78 -12.04
CA LYS A 232 11.95 6.45 -13.13
C LYS A 232 11.72 7.65 -14.06
N ILE A 233 11.52 7.36 -15.35
CA ILE A 233 11.31 8.38 -16.39
C ILE A 233 10.01 9.19 -16.20
N TYR A 234 9.10 8.71 -15.35
CA TYR A 234 7.80 9.34 -15.09
C TYR A 234 7.74 10.12 -13.77
N GLY A 235 8.81 10.14 -12.99
CA GLY A 235 8.73 10.56 -11.58
C GLY A 235 8.09 9.49 -10.70
N THR A 236 7.44 9.89 -9.60
CA THR A 236 6.88 8.97 -8.59
C THR A 236 5.44 8.52 -8.89
N VAL A 237 4.70 9.26 -9.72
CA VAL A 237 3.31 8.92 -10.09
C VAL A 237 3.30 8.21 -11.43
N PRO A 238 2.86 6.95 -11.50
CA PRO A 238 2.80 6.19 -12.74
C PRO A 238 1.84 6.85 -13.76
N PRO A 239 2.23 6.95 -15.03
CA PRO A 239 1.35 7.47 -16.08
C PRO A 239 0.23 6.46 -16.40
N ASN A 240 -0.90 6.97 -16.87
CA ASN A 240 -2.05 6.19 -17.34
C ASN A 240 -2.79 5.35 -16.28
N GLU A 241 -2.51 5.58 -15.02
CA GLU A 241 -3.26 4.98 -13.91
C GLU A 241 -3.77 6.12 -12.98
N PRO A 242 -4.76 6.90 -13.46
CA PRO A 242 -5.18 8.12 -12.77
C PRO A 242 -5.92 7.86 -11.46
N GLU A 243 -6.39 6.63 -11.24
CA GLU A 243 -7.14 6.25 -10.06
C GLU A 243 -6.59 4.98 -9.45
N ALA A 244 -6.55 4.94 -8.13
CA ALA A 244 -6.41 3.76 -7.31
C ALA A 244 -7.69 3.52 -6.54
N ALA A 245 -8.00 2.27 -6.19
CA ALA A 245 -9.05 1.94 -5.25
C ALA A 245 -8.69 0.58 -4.60
N GLN A 246 -7.82 0.64 -3.62
CA GLN A 246 -7.25 -0.54 -2.98
C GLN A 246 -7.35 -0.45 -1.46
N PHE A 247 -7.47 -1.60 -0.83
CA PHE A 247 -7.42 -1.78 0.62
C PHE A 247 -6.91 -3.18 0.98
N VAL A 248 -6.69 -3.46 2.25
CA VAL A 248 -6.45 -4.81 2.75
C VAL A 248 -7.65 -5.34 3.53
N LEU A 249 -8.04 -6.58 3.22
CA LEU A 249 -8.96 -7.36 4.05
C LEU A 249 -8.14 -8.14 5.07
N VAL A 250 -8.47 -7.97 6.34
CA VAL A 250 -7.77 -8.59 7.46
C VAL A 250 -8.70 -9.53 8.19
N GLU A 251 -8.21 -10.74 8.46
CA GLU A 251 -8.93 -11.75 9.24
C GLU A 251 -8.04 -12.24 10.38
N ALA A 252 -8.61 -12.49 11.55
CA ALA A 252 -7.91 -13.14 12.65
C ALA A 252 -8.68 -14.36 13.14
N ASP A 253 -7.95 -15.38 13.60
CA ASP A 253 -8.53 -16.57 14.19
C ASP A 253 -8.39 -16.61 15.74
N GLU A 254 -8.98 -17.63 16.37
CA GLU A 254 -8.91 -17.81 17.83
C GLU A 254 -7.49 -18.02 18.35
N LYS A 255 -6.56 -18.50 17.50
CA LYS A 255 -5.15 -18.69 17.85
C LYS A 255 -4.35 -17.40 17.78
N GLY A 256 -4.95 -16.29 17.34
CA GLY A 256 -4.28 -15.00 17.16
C GLY A 256 -3.47 -14.92 15.86
N ARG A 257 -3.61 -15.85 14.93
CA ARG A 257 -3.04 -15.74 13.59
C ARG A 257 -3.79 -14.68 12.81
N VAL A 258 -3.09 -13.93 11.97
CA VAL A 258 -3.68 -12.86 11.18
C VAL A 258 -3.38 -13.08 9.69
N LEU A 259 -4.43 -13.15 8.89
CA LEU A 259 -4.38 -13.26 7.44
C LEU A 259 -4.75 -11.91 6.82
N ILE A 260 -3.85 -11.37 5.99
CA ILE A 260 -3.99 -10.07 5.35
C ILE A 260 -4.03 -10.27 3.84
N ARG A 261 -5.07 -9.78 3.18
CA ARG A 261 -5.27 -9.97 1.75
C ARG A 261 -5.48 -8.64 1.01
N PRO A 262 -4.56 -8.26 0.12
CA PRO A 262 -4.73 -7.13 -0.77
C PRO A 262 -5.93 -7.29 -1.70
N TYR A 263 -6.76 -6.24 -1.81
CA TYR A 263 -7.94 -6.21 -2.66
C TYR A 263 -7.95 -4.97 -3.56
N ASP A 264 -8.34 -5.18 -4.81
CA ASP A 264 -8.52 -4.12 -5.80
C ASP A 264 -10.00 -3.98 -6.16
N VAL A 265 -10.58 -2.81 -5.84
CA VAL A 265 -11.99 -2.50 -6.07
C VAL A 265 -12.29 -2.28 -7.55
N LEU A 266 -11.31 -1.76 -8.32
CA LEU A 266 -11.50 -1.48 -9.75
C LEU A 266 -11.70 -2.78 -10.55
N THR A 267 -11.00 -3.84 -10.18
CA THR A 267 -11.13 -5.18 -10.80
C THR A 267 -11.99 -6.15 -10.00
N GLU A 268 -12.57 -5.71 -8.87
CA GLU A 268 -13.45 -6.49 -8.00
C GLU A 268 -12.83 -7.82 -7.54
N SER A 269 -11.53 -7.82 -7.23
CA SER A 269 -10.81 -9.07 -6.95
C SER A 269 -9.64 -8.93 -5.99
N PHE A 270 -9.33 -10.01 -5.27
CA PHE A 270 -8.07 -10.16 -4.56
C PHE A 270 -6.91 -10.31 -5.53
N PHE A 271 -5.72 -9.87 -5.13
CA PHE A 271 -4.52 -9.97 -5.97
C PHE A 271 -4.00 -11.40 -6.16
N GLY A 272 -4.50 -12.38 -5.39
CA GLY A 272 -4.15 -13.79 -5.51
C GLY A 272 -2.94 -14.22 -4.68
N TYR A 273 -2.45 -13.37 -3.81
CA TYR A 273 -1.49 -13.67 -2.74
C TYR A 273 -1.96 -13.05 -1.44
N GLU A 274 -1.43 -13.55 -0.35
CA GLU A 274 -1.84 -13.19 0.99
C GLU A 274 -0.65 -13.24 1.95
N TRP A 275 -0.74 -12.52 3.05
CA TRP A 275 0.26 -12.51 4.09
C TRP A 275 -0.32 -13.13 5.36
N LEU A 276 0.34 -14.17 5.85
CA LEU A 276 -0.03 -14.81 7.11
C LEU A 276 0.98 -14.44 8.19
N VAL A 277 0.51 -13.80 9.24
CA VAL A 277 1.25 -13.54 10.48
C VAL A 277 0.81 -14.59 11.51
N GLU A 278 1.66 -15.59 11.77
CA GLU A 278 1.28 -16.73 12.60
C GLU A 278 1.37 -16.45 14.11
N THR A 279 2.43 -15.80 14.53
CA THR A 279 2.70 -15.50 15.95
C THR A 279 3.22 -14.06 16.09
N PRO A 280 2.35 -13.04 16.00
CA PRO A 280 2.77 -11.64 15.98
C PRO A 280 3.55 -11.21 17.24
N TRP A 281 3.43 -11.93 18.36
CA TRP A 281 4.16 -11.66 19.61
C TRP A 281 5.54 -12.32 19.68
N GLU A 282 5.97 -13.09 18.66
CA GLU A 282 7.23 -13.81 18.63
C GLU A 282 8.14 -13.33 17.48
N PRO A 283 8.97 -12.29 17.67
CA PRO A 283 9.80 -11.71 16.60
C PRO A 283 10.72 -12.72 15.91
N ASP A 284 11.17 -13.76 16.59
CA ASP A 284 12.02 -14.80 16.03
C ASP A 284 11.31 -15.64 14.94
N THR A 285 9.98 -15.54 14.83
CA THR A 285 9.16 -16.22 13.81
C THR A 285 8.84 -15.35 12.61
N PHE A 286 9.26 -14.09 12.62
CA PHE A 286 8.94 -13.13 11.58
C PHE A 286 9.53 -13.52 10.22
N THR A 287 8.71 -13.50 9.18
CA THR A 287 9.07 -13.93 7.82
C THR A 287 9.18 -12.76 6.83
N TYR A 288 8.45 -11.66 7.06
CA TYR A 288 8.44 -10.49 6.17
C TYR A 288 9.54 -9.49 6.52
N THR A 289 10.75 -9.99 6.79
CA THR A 289 11.91 -9.20 7.24
C THR A 289 12.79 -8.76 6.07
N ASP A 290 13.79 -7.93 6.34
CA ASP A 290 14.80 -7.51 5.38
C ASP A 290 15.66 -8.66 4.84
N ASN A 291 15.60 -9.85 5.45
CA ASN A 291 16.25 -11.04 4.88
C ASN A 291 15.75 -11.38 3.48
N ARG A 292 14.57 -10.89 3.07
CA ARG A 292 14.04 -10.98 1.71
C ARG A 292 15.00 -10.39 0.67
N TYR A 293 15.83 -9.40 1.01
CA TYR A 293 16.92 -8.90 0.13
C TYR A 293 17.99 -9.94 -0.18
N ASN A 294 18.18 -10.93 0.69
CA ASN A 294 19.18 -11.99 0.53
C ASN A 294 18.61 -13.28 -0.07
N THR A 295 17.32 -13.54 0.15
CA THR A 295 16.70 -14.83 -0.17
C THR A 295 15.79 -14.82 -1.39
N SER A 296 15.45 -13.63 -1.91
CA SER A 296 14.52 -13.48 -3.03
C SER A 296 15.04 -14.07 -4.35
N VAL A 297 14.12 -14.68 -5.11
CA VAL A 297 14.39 -15.23 -6.43
C VAL A 297 14.65 -14.11 -7.43
N LYS A 298 15.55 -14.35 -8.40
CA LYS A 298 15.89 -13.37 -9.44
C LYS A 298 14.92 -13.42 -10.61
N PRO A 299 14.59 -12.27 -11.21
CA PRO A 299 13.86 -12.23 -12.47
C PRO A 299 14.59 -12.95 -13.61
N TYR A 300 13.84 -13.36 -14.61
CA TYR A 300 14.39 -13.87 -15.87
C TYR A 300 13.44 -13.60 -17.04
N PHE A 301 14.00 -13.45 -18.24
CA PHE A 301 13.23 -13.47 -19.47
C PHE A 301 13.14 -14.91 -19.97
N ALA A 302 11.93 -15.36 -20.29
CA ALA A 302 11.71 -16.68 -20.85
C ALA A 302 12.39 -16.83 -22.24
N ASP A 303 12.68 -18.05 -22.67
CA ASP A 303 13.38 -18.30 -23.93
C ASP A 303 12.62 -17.82 -25.17
N ASP A 304 11.28 -17.72 -25.08
CA ASP A 304 10.38 -17.23 -26.11
C ASP A 304 10.07 -15.74 -26.00
N ALA A 305 10.66 -15.04 -25.02
CA ALA A 305 10.46 -13.61 -24.83
C ALA A 305 10.95 -12.81 -26.03
N LYS A 306 10.13 -11.86 -26.49
CA LYS A 306 10.35 -11.05 -27.68
C LYS A 306 10.73 -9.63 -27.33
N ILE A 307 11.47 -8.99 -28.20
CA ILE A 307 11.76 -7.57 -28.18
C ILE A 307 11.68 -7.00 -29.57
N GLU A 308 10.98 -5.88 -29.74
CA GLU A 308 10.82 -5.15 -30.99
C GLU A 308 11.22 -3.69 -30.77
N VAL A 309 11.85 -3.11 -31.81
CA VAL A 309 12.20 -1.69 -31.83
C VAL A 309 11.62 -1.07 -33.11
N LYS A 310 10.77 -0.05 -32.93
CA LYS A 310 10.20 0.74 -34.04
C LYS A 310 10.84 2.12 -34.03
N VAL A 311 11.45 2.51 -35.14
CA VAL A 311 12.13 3.81 -35.30
C VAL A 311 11.25 4.75 -36.14
N GLU A 312 11.00 5.94 -35.61
CA GLU A 312 10.28 7.01 -36.29
C GLU A 312 11.10 8.31 -36.18
N GLY A 313 11.75 8.70 -37.28
CA GLY A 313 12.67 9.84 -37.27
C GLY A 313 13.84 9.57 -36.32
N ASN A 314 14.04 10.42 -35.32
CA ASN A 314 15.08 10.31 -34.31
C ASN A 314 14.60 9.63 -33.01
N ASP A 315 13.39 9.09 -33.00
CA ASP A 315 12.81 8.42 -31.83
C ASP A 315 12.72 6.90 -32.06
N ALA A 316 12.83 6.12 -31.00
CA ALA A 316 12.64 4.69 -31.02
C ALA A 316 11.66 4.26 -29.93
N THR A 317 10.65 3.46 -30.28
CA THR A 317 9.77 2.79 -29.34
C THR A 317 10.21 1.35 -29.18
N VAL A 318 10.47 0.96 -27.96
CA VAL A 318 10.86 -0.40 -27.57
C VAL A 318 9.68 -1.07 -26.91
N GLU A 319 9.28 -2.25 -27.41
CA GLU A 319 8.26 -3.11 -26.81
C GLU A 319 8.86 -4.50 -26.58
N PHE A 320 8.60 -5.11 -25.43
CA PHE A 320 9.15 -6.40 -25.10
C PHE A 320 8.22 -7.22 -24.19
N THR A 321 8.34 -8.55 -24.27
CA THR A 321 7.68 -9.46 -23.32
C THR A 321 8.23 -9.24 -21.91
N GLN A 322 7.36 -9.08 -20.92
CA GLN A 322 7.77 -8.87 -19.55
C GLN A 322 8.55 -10.09 -18.99
N ALA A 323 9.54 -9.82 -18.14
CA ALA A 323 10.25 -10.86 -17.41
C ALA A 323 9.35 -11.51 -16.36
N LYS A 324 9.74 -12.69 -15.90
CA LYS A 324 9.05 -13.49 -14.88
C LYS A 324 9.89 -13.59 -13.62
N ILE A 325 9.23 -13.79 -12.51
CA ILE A 325 9.81 -14.24 -11.24
C ILE A 325 8.92 -15.35 -10.73
N ASP A 326 9.50 -16.49 -10.34
CA ASP A 326 8.75 -17.54 -9.69
C ASP A 326 8.32 -17.03 -8.29
N GLU A 327 7.03 -17.15 -7.99
CA GLU A 327 6.42 -16.75 -6.70
C GLU A 327 6.35 -15.24 -6.41
N ASP A 328 6.76 -14.37 -7.37
CA ASP A 328 6.69 -12.91 -7.19
C ASP A 328 6.45 -12.19 -8.53
N ARG A 329 6.64 -10.89 -8.57
CA ARG A 329 6.49 -10.02 -9.73
C ARG A 329 7.76 -9.22 -9.98
N VAL A 330 7.93 -8.77 -11.21
CA VAL A 330 8.98 -7.81 -11.57
C VAL A 330 8.60 -6.41 -11.06
N ASN A 331 9.52 -5.71 -10.43
CA ASN A 331 9.32 -4.34 -10.00
C ASN A 331 9.48 -3.35 -11.17
N ASP A 332 10.66 -3.38 -11.82
CA ASP A 332 11.00 -2.41 -12.85
C ASP A 332 11.93 -2.97 -13.92
N TYR A 333 12.08 -2.17 -14.96
CA TYR A 333 12.98 -2.41 -16.08
C TYR A 333 13.99 -1.28 -16.23
N LYS A 334 15.22 -1.66 -16.61
CA LYS A 334 16.25 -0.73 -17.07
C LYS A 334 16.58 -1.02 -18.54
N VAL A 335 16.38 -0.02 -19.39
CA VAL A 335 16.77 -0.02 -20.79
C VAL A 335 18.06 0.77 -20.94
N THR A 336 19.09 0.16 -21.50
CA THR A 336 20.39 0.79 -21.77
C THR A 336 20.66 0.76 -23.28
N VAL A 337 20.86 1.91 -23.89
CA VAL A 337 21.18 2.07 -25.32
C VAL A 337 22.66 2.42 -25.48
N ARG A 338 23.35 1.65 -26.28
CA ARG A 338 24.77 1.86 -26.60
C ARG A 338 24.97 2.11 -28.09
N ARG A 339 25.81 3.07 -28.40
CA ARG A 339 26.24 3.30 -29.79
C ARG A 339 27.24 2.22 -30.22
N LYS A 340 27.03 1.58 -31.37
CA LYS A 340 27.87 0.47 -31.81
C LYS A 340 29.31 0.90 -32.13
N SER A 341 29.54 2.13 -32.64
CA SER A 341 30.87 2.57 -33.06
C SER A 341 31.90 2.67 -31.94
N ASP A 342 31.49 3.00 -30.72
CA ASP A 342 32.36 3.23 -29.57
C ASP A 342 31.90 2.59 -28.26
N ASN A 343 30.78 1.85 -28.30
CA ASN A 343 30.13 1.20 -27.17
C ASN A 343 29.70 2.20 -26.05
N ALA A 344 29.63 3.48 -26.34
CA ALA A 344 29.22 4.49 -25.37
C ALA A 344 27.72 4.36 -25.02
N ILE A 345 27.38 4.49 -23.75
CA ILE A 345 25.99 4.59 -23.31
C ILE A 345 25.45 5.95 -23.74
N VAL A 346 24.43 5.97 -24.57
CA VAL A 346 23.77 7.19 -25.05
C VAL A 346 22.46 7.49 -24.35
N ARG A 347 21.76 6.46 -23.84
CA ARG A 347 20.53 6.59 -23.03
C ARG A 347 20.46 5.49 -21.99
N GLN A 348 19.91 5.83 -20.84
CA GLN A 348 19.44 4.88 -19.82
C GLN A 348 18.06 5.32 -19.34
N LEU A 349 17.13 4.40 -19.29
CA LEU A 349 15.74 4.62 -18.91
C LEU A 349 15.37 3.58 -17.86
N CYS A 350 14.72 3.99 -16.78
CA CYS A 350 14.12 3.09 -15.79
C CYS A 350 12.62 3.35 -15.72
N PHE A 351 11.82 2.30 -15.65
CA PHE A 351 10.37 2.41 -15.52
C PHE A 351 9.76 1.15 -14.92
N TRP A 352 8.60 1.31 -14.25
CA TRP A 352 7.93 0.19 -13.60
C TRP A 352 7.29 -0.78 -14.58
N SER A 353 7.17 -2.03 -14.14
CA SER A 353 6.51 -3.11 -14.88
C SER A 353 4.98 -3.00 -14.94
N ARG A 354 4.37 -2.04 -14.23
CA ARG A 354 2.94 -1.91 -13.93
C ARG A 354 2.41 -3.00 -12.97
N TYR A 355 3.26 -3.52 -12.09
CA TYR A 355 2.90 -4.50 -11.07
C TYR A 355 1.77 -4.05 -10.14
N TYR A 356 1.58 -2.74 -9.99
CA TYR A 356 0.60 -2.10 -9.11
C TYR A 356 -0.85 -2.24 -9.60
N VAL A 357 -1.07 -2.68 -10.85
CA VAL A 357 -2.40 -3.04 -11.35
C VAL A 357 -2.63 -4.54 -11.32
N LYS A 358 -3.85 -4.95 -11.02
CA LYS A 358 -4.21 -6.36 -10.87
C LYS A 358 -3.92 -7.19 -12.14
N ASN A 359 -4.28 -6.66 -13.29
CA ASN A 359 -4.05 -7.29 -14.59
C ASN A 359 -2.80 -6.70 -15.23
N MET A 360 -1.64 -7.09 -14.73
CA MET A 360 -0.36 -6.67 -15.28
C MET A 360 -0.26 -7.05 -16.77
N PRO A 361 0.08 -6.13 -17.68
CA PRO A 361 0.17 -6.43 -19.11
C PRO A 361 1.27 -7.44 -19.41
N GLU A 362 1.11 -8.23 -20.48
CA GLU A 362 2.10 -9.22 -20.92
C GLU A 362 3.35 -8.57 -21.50
N THR A 363 3.24 -7.36 -22.04
CA THR A 363 4.35 -6.59 -22.60
C THR A 363 4.55 -5.28 -21.86
N ALA A 364 5.78 -4.80 -21.89
CA ALA A 364 6.15 -3.46 -21.43
C ALA A 364 6.77 -2.67 -22.58
N ASN A 365 6.63 -1.35 -22.57
CA ASN A 365 7.19 -0.48 -23.60
C ASN A 365 7.76 0.81 -23.00
N CYS A 366 8.69 1.41 -23.72
CA CYS A 366 9.18 2.75 -23.45
C CYS A 366 9.57 3.46 -24.73
N LYS A 367 9.53 4.79 -24.71
CA LYS A 367 9.99 5.67 -25.79
C LYS A 367 11.39 6.19 -25.46
N ILE A 368 12.28 6.11 -26.45
CA ILE A 368 13.63 6.67 -26.44
C ILE A 368 13.64 7.81 -27.41
N GLU A 369 13.77 9.04 -26.93
CA GLU A 369 13.65 10.24 -27.75
C GLU A 369 15.01 10.82 -28.14
N SER A 370 15.03 11.51 -29.27
CA SER A 370 16.15 12.35 -29.73
C SER A 370 17.49 11.61 -29.81
N LEU A 371 17.49 10.44 -30.44
CA LEU A 371 18.72 9.71 -30.74
C LEU A 371 19.41 10.33 -31.97
N PRO A 372 20.71 10.62 -31.94
CA PRO A 372 21.46 10.98 -33.14
C PRO A 372 21.43 9.86 -34.20
N ALA A 373 21.59 10.21 -35.48
CA ALA A 373 21.73 9.21 -36.52
C ALA A 373 22.91 8.27 -36.23
N GLY A 374 22.68 6.95 -36.34
CA GLY A 374 23.70 5.94 -36.04
C GLY A 374 23.14 4.54 -35.81
N GLU A 375 24.05 3.60 -35.57
CA GLU A 375 23.70 2.22 -35.23
C GLU A 375 23.81 2.01 -33.70
N TYR A 376 22.85 1.30 -33.13
CA TYR A 376 22.69 1.10 -31.71
C TYR A 376 22.43 -0.36 -31.34
N THR A 377 22.88 -0.74 -30.15
CA THR A 377 22.43 -1.94 -29.45
C THR A 377 21.73 -1.51 -28.19
N LEU A 378 20.52 -2.00 -27.95
CA LEU A 378 19.84 -1.83 -26.67
C LEU A 378 19.85 -3.15 -25.88
N ASN A 379 19.84 -3.01 -24.57
CA ASN A 379 19.76 -4.09 -23.61
C ASN A 379 18.68 -3.76 -22.57
N VAL A 380 17.78 -4.71 -22.30
CA VAL A 380 16.74 -4.63 -21.28
C VAL A 380 17.06 -5.60 -20.16
N THR A 381 17.13 -5.09 -18.94
CA THR A 381 17.25 -5.89 -17.71
C THR A 381 16.06 -5.65 -16.81
N ALA A 382 15.59 -6.67 -16.10
CA ALA A 382 14.55 -6.57 -15.11
C ALA A 382 15.13 -6.51 -13.69
N LYS A 383 14.40 -5.90 -12.77
CA LYS A 383 14.72 -5.84 -11.34
C LYS A 383 13.50 -6.29 -10.53
N GLY A 384 13.71 -7.13 -9.52
CA GLY A 384 12.70 -7.47 -8.52
C GLY A 384 12.66 -6.45 -7.37
N PHE A 385 11.71 -6.58 -6.47
CA PHE A 385 11.50 -5.67 -5.33
C PHE A 385 12.68 -5.61 -4.36
N TRP A 386 13.48 -6.67 -4.31
CA TRP A 386 14.59 -6.86 -3.37
C TRP A 386 15.96 -6.54 -4.00
N ASN A 387 16.00 -5.59 -4.93
CA ASN A 387 17.21 -5.15 -5.65
C ASN A 387 17.90 -6.26 -6.47
N ASN A 388 17.28 -7.40 -6.67
CA ASN A 388 17.80 -8.51 -7.45
C ASN A 388 17.56 -8.28 -8.95
N LYS A 389 18.64 -8.31 -9.72
CA LYS A 389 18.60 -8.14 -11.18
C LYS A 389 18.32 -9.47 -11.88
N SER A 390 17.73 -9.40 -13.07
CA SER A 390 17.47 -10.56 -13.91
C SER A 390 18.74 -11.35 -14.25
N THR A 391 18.59 -12.68 -14.35
CA THR A 391 19.68 -13.61 -14.68
C THR A 391 20.11 -13.51 -16.13
N ASN A 392 19.24 -13.02 -17.02
CA ASN A 392 19.46 -12.78 -18.44
C ASN A 392 18.88 -11.42 -18.85
N SER A 393 19.00 -11.07 -20.12
CA SER A 393 18.51 -9.81 -20.66
C SER A 393 18.01 -9.99 -22.09
N LEU A 394 17.13 -9.11 -22.53
CA LEU A 394 16.77 -8.98 -23.95
C LEU A 394 17.68 -7.97 -24.63
N THR A 395 18.04 -8.25 -25.87
CA THR A 395 18.90 -7.39 -26.68
C THR A 395 18.31 -7.20 -28.08
N ALA A 396 18.43 -6.00 -28.63
CA ALA A 396 18.08 -5.72 -30.01
C ALA A 396 19.05 -4.69 -30.62
N ASP A 397 19.30 -4.86 -31.92
CA ASP A 397 20.06 -3.90 -32.72
C ASP A 397 19.09 -3.05 -33.55
N PHE A 398 19.39 -1.77 -33.70
CA PHE A 398 18.60 -0.87 -34.53
C PHE A 398 19.44 0.29 -35.04
N ALA A 399 18.89 1.05 -36.01
CA ALA A 399 19.52 2.24 -36.55
C ALA A 399 18.51 3.40 -36.62
N VAL A 400 19.02 4.62 -36.37
CA VAL A 400 18.30 5.88 -36.47
C VAL A 400 18.90 6.72 -37.58
#